data_e975884b7f34d43b795a4aaef1c9dbb5
#
_entry.id   e975884b7f34d43b795a4aaef1c9dbb5
#
_cell.length_a   1.000
_cell.length_b   1.000
_cell.length_c   1.000
_cell.angle_alpha   90.00
_cell.angle_beta   90.00
_cell.angle_gamma   90.00
#
_symmetry.space_group_name_H-M   'P 1'
#
loop_
_entity.id
_entity.type
_entity.pdbx_description
1 polymer ?
#
loop_
_entity_poly.entity_id
_entity_poly.type
_entity_poly.pdbx_seq_one_letter_code
_entity_poly.pdbx_strand_id
1 'polypeptide(L)'
;SPNNPTGNSLNREEIRKVLVGFGGIVVVDEAYIDFSSEPSFLSELSTYPNLVVLQTLSKAWGSAGIRLGMAFASPEIIAVLNKIKYPYNINQLSQKYAIDLLENPSKVNEWVEVLLKEREKLISSLSLLPIVKKIYPTDANFVLVQVEDANKLYNYLVEQGVIVRNRTNIALCLGCLRITVGTPVENETLIESLKKAAI
;
A
#
# COMPACT_ATOMS: atom_id res chain seq x y z
N SER A 1 -3.44 5.92 4.82
CA SER A 1 -4.29 6.10 3.64
C SER A 1 -3.42 6.25 2.40
N PRO A 2 -3.60 5.40 1.40
CA PRO A 2 -4.54 4.28 1.29
C PRO A 2 -4.32 3.18 2.33
N ASN A 3 -5.44 2.54 2.76
CA ASN A 3 -5.42 1.56 3.85
C ASN A 3 -5.05 0.14 3.36
N ASN A 4 -4.40 -0.64 4.20
CA ASN A 4 -4.16 -2.06 3.99
C ASN A 4 -4.94 -2.89 5.05
N PRO A 5 -5.79 -3.85 4.66
CA PRO A 5 -5.86 -4.50 3.34
C PRO A 5 -6.95 -3.98 2.38
N THR A 6 -7.71 -2.96 2.73
CA THR A 6 -8.89 -2.55 1.97
C THR A 6 -8.57 -1.79 0.68
N GLY A 7 -7.41 -1.13 0.59
CA GLY A 7 -6.91 -0.45 -0.60
C GLY A 7 -7.41 0.98 -0.79
N ASN A 8 -8.49 1.36 -0.14
CA ASN A 8 -9.12 2.67 -0.32
C ASN A 8 -8.39 3.80 0.40
N SER A 9 -8.42 4.98 -0.18
CA SER A 9 -8.12 6.23 0.52
C SER A 9 -9.23 6.59 1.49
N LEU A 10 -8.86 7.18 2.63
CA LEU A 10 -9.81 7.71 3.60
C LEU A 10 -10.23 9.13 3.20
N ASN A 11 -11.44 9.52 3.57
CA ASN A 11 -11.95 10.86 3.31
C ASN A 11 -11.10 11.90 4.04
N ARG A 12 -10.50 12.82 3.30
CA ARG A 12 -9.57 13.84 3.84
C ARG A 12 -10.25 14.80 4.81
N GLU A 13 -11.50 15.17 4.55
CA GLU A 13 -12.26 16.05 5.45
C GLU A 13 -12.51 15.39 6.81
N GLU A 14 -12.77 14.08 6.83
CA GLU A 14 -12.94 13.34 8.07
C GLU A 14 -11.60 13.24 8.84
N ILE A 15 -10.47 13.06 8.14
CA ILE A 15 -9.14 13.12 8.78
C ILE A 15 -8.89 14.51 9.37
N ARG A 16 -9.22 15.60 8.64
CA ARG A 16 -9.10 16.98 9.15
C ARG A 16 -9.95 17.22 10.40
N LYS A 17 -11.17 16.69 10.45
CA LYS A 17 -12.01 16.77 11.66
C LYS A 17 -11.34 16.10 12.85
N VAL A 18 -10.69 14.94 12.63
CA VAL A 18 -9.92 14.26 13.69
C VAL A 18 -8.73 15.11 14.11
N LEU A 19 -7.99 15.71 13.16
CA LEU A 19 -6.84 16.58 13.45
C LEU A 19 -7.22 17.79 14.30
N VAL A 20 -8.39 18.39 14.05
CA VAL A 20 -8.91 19.54 14.81
C VAL A 20 -9.50 19.11 16.15
N GLY A 21 -10.24 18.01 16.17
CA GLY A 21 -11.02 17.60 17.34
C GLY A 21 -10.26 16.75 18.37
N PHE A 22 -9.11 16.17 17.98
CA PHE A 22 -8.32 15.31 18.86
C PHE A 22 -7.15 16.07 19.48
N GLY A 23 -7.08 16.14 20.79
CA GLY A 23 -6.03 16.85 21.53
C GLY A 23 -4.67 16.14 21.60
N GLY A 24 -4.51 15.00 20.96
CA GLY A 24 -3.28 14.23 20.87
C GLY A 24 -2.67 14.22 19.48
N ILE A 25 -1.61 13.45 19.30
CA ILE A 25 -0.94 13.26 18.01
C ILE A 25 -1.80 12.38 17.10
N VAL A 26 -2.01 12.82 15.86
CA VAL A 26 -2.68 12.05 14.80
C VAL A 26 -1.63 11.60 13.79
N VAL A 27 -1.53 10.29 13.58
CA VAL A 27 -0.59 9.70 12.63
C VAL A 27 -1.35 9.26 11.38
N VAL A 28 -0.97 9.80 10.23
CA VAL A 28 -1.47 9.37 8.92
C VAL A 28 -0.37 8.52 8.25
N ASP A 29 -0.61 7.22 8.14
CA ASP A 29 0.28 6.30 7.44
C ASP A 29 0.01 6.35 5.93
N GLU A 30 0.93 6.92 5.19
CA GLU A 30 0.89 7.09 3.74
C GLU A 30 1.79 6.09 3.00
N ALA A 31 1.97 4.88 3.51
CA ALA A 31 2.84 3.88 2.88
C ALA A 31 2.47 3.56 1.42
N TYR A 32 1.27 3.89 0.96
CA TYR A 32 0.77 3.62 -0.39
C TYR A 32 0.38 4.88 -1.16
N ILE A 33 0.72 6.07 -0.67
CA ILE A 33 0.28 7.35 -1.25
C ILE A 33 0.73 7.54 -2.70
N ASP A 34 1.91 7.03 -3.07
CA ASP A 34 2.44 7.15 -4.42
C ASP A 34 1.55 6.49 -5.50
N PHE A 35 0.62 5.62 -5.12
CA PHE A 35 -0.33 4.95 -6.03
C PHE A 35 -1.70 5.62 -6.07
N SER A 36 -1.93 6.62 -5.22
CA SER A 36 -3.19 7.33 -5.08
C SER A 36 -3.21 8.60 -5.92
N SER A 37 -4.39 8.98 -6.39
CA SER A 37 -4.63 10.31 -6.97
C SER A 37 -4.79 11.39 -5.91
N GLU A 38 -5.02 11.02 -4.65
CA GLU A 38 -5.13 11.95 -3.54
C GLU A 38 -3.78 12.55 -3.18
N PRO A 39 -3.70 13.85 -2.90
CA PRO A 39 -2.44 14.48 -2.49
C PRO A 39 -2.03 14.02 -1.09
N SER A 40 -0.73 13.99 -0.82
CA SER A 40 -0.19 13.71 0.52
C SER A 40 -0.60 14.77 1.54
N PHE A 41 -0.79 14.36 2.80
CA PHE A 41 -0.95 15.26 3.94
C PHE A 41 0.34 16.02 4.31
N LEU A 42 1.46 15.74 3.68
CA LEU A 42 2.70 16.52 3.87
C LEU A 42 2.48 18.02 3.65
N SER A 43 1.63 18.41 2.71
CA SER A 43 1.29 19.80 2.44
C SER A 43 0.53 20.49 3.59
N GLU A 44 0.00 19.73 4.54
CA GLU A 44 -0.82 20.22 5.65
C GLU A 44 -0.08 20.24 7.00
N LEU A 45 1.19 19.84 7.05
CA LEU A 45 1.99 19.81 8.29
C LEU A 45 2.08 21.17 8.99
N SER A 46 2.13 22.25 8.23
CA SER A 46 2.17 23.61 8.80
C SER A 46 0.82 24.05 9.39
N THR A 47 -0.27 23.44 8.95
CA THR A 47 -1.63 23.77 9.41
C THR A 47 -1.98 22.99 10.69
N TYR A 48 -1.51 21.74 10.81
CA TYR A 48 -1.85 20.85 11.91
C TYR A 48 -0.59 20.44 12.68
N PRO A 49 -0.25 21.13 13.78
CA PRO A 49 0.98 20.87 14.55
C PRO A 49 1.00 19.49 15.22
N ASN A 50 -0.17 18.84 15.38
CA ASN A 50 -0.31 17.50 15.91
C ASN A 50 -0.30 16.39 14.83
N LEU A 51 -0.12 16.73 13.55
CA LEU A 51 -0.05 15.77 12.45
C LEU A 51 1.34 15.15 12.35
N VAL A 52 1.37 13.83 12.20
CA VAL A 52 2.54 13.06 11.79
C VAL A 52 2.18 12.30 10.52
N VAL A 53 2.97 12.45 9.48
CA VAL A 53 2.83 11.68 8.22
C VAL A 53 3.93 10.64 8.15
N LEU A 54 3.58 9.38 7.90
CA LEU A 54 4.53 8.30 7.69
C LEU A 54 4.58 7.91 6.22
N GLN A 55 5.80 7.81 5.68
CA GLN A 55 6.03 7.31 4.32
C GLN A 55 7.16 6.27 4.32
N THR A 56 7.32 5.52 3.22
CA THR A 56 8.29 4.43 3.14
C THR A 56 8.86 4.26 1.73
N LEU A 57 10.11 3.86 1.64
CA LEU A 57 10.73 3.42 0.39
C LEU A 57 10.42 1.94 0.05
N SER A 58 9.63 1.26 0.87
CA SER A 58 9.34 -0.17 0.73
C SER A 58 8.31 -0.53 -0.35
N LYS A 59 7.53 0.43 -0.85
CA LYS A 59 6.40 0.20 -1.77
C LYS A 59 6.69 0.72 -3.17
N ALA A 60 6.26 1.90 -3.53
CA ALA A 60 6.46 2.48 -4.86
C ALA A 60 7.95 2.55 -5.25
N TRP A 61 8.81 2.82 -4.29
CA TRP A 61 10.26 2.89 -4.48
C TRP A 61 10.96 1.55 -4.58
N GLY A 62 10.25 0.42 -4.52
CA GLY A 62 10.79 -0.93 -4.73
C GLY A 62 11.87 -1.38 -3.74
N SER A 63 12.05 -0.67 -2.61
CA SER A 63 13.24 -0.80 -1.76
C SER A 63 12.94 -1.36 -0.37
N ALA A 64 12.03 -2.34 -0.29
CA ALA A 64 11.67 -2.97 0.98
C ALA A 64 12.85 -3.59 1.74
N GLY A 65 13.89 -4.03 1.03
CA GLY A 65 15.08 -4.68 1.61
C GLY A 65 15.95 -3.76 2.47
N ILE A 66 15.96 -2.45 2.20
CA ILE A 66 16.77 -1.49 2.99
C ILE A 66 16.14 -1.10 4.33
N ARG A 67 14.87 -1.48 4.58
CA ARG A 67 14.16 -1.25 5.84
C ARG A 67 14.07 0.23 6.25
N LEU A 68 13.81 1.13 5.29
CA LEU A 68 13.76 2.57 5.51
C LEU A 68 12.33 3.11 5.37
N GLY A 69 11.89 3.79 6.42
CA GLY A 69 10.69 4.62 6.46
C GLY A 69 11.00 6.01 7.00
N MET A 70 10.08 6.92 6.81
CA MET A 70 10.22 8.33 7.15
C MET A 70 9.02 8.79 7.96
N ALA A 71 9.24 9.66 8.95
CA ALA A 71 8.20 10.38 9.67
C ALA A 71 8.41 11.88 9.46
N PHE A 72 7.35 12.56 9.07
CA PHE A 72 7.30 14.00 8.87
C PHE A 72 6.32 14.59 9.88
N ALA A 73 6.75 15.60 10.63
CA ALA A 73 5.93 16.23 11.66
C ALA A 73 6.46 17.64 11.98
N SER A 74 5.81 18.33 12.93
CA SER A 74 6.33 19.59 13.47
C SER A 74 7.72 19.40 14.10
N PRO A 75 8.55 20.47 14.16
CA PRO A 75 9.88 20.41 14.79
C PRO A 75 9.85 19.88 16.23
N GLU A 76 8.80 20.21 16.98
CA GLU A 76 8.62 19.80 18.37
C GLU A 76 8.48 18.28 18.48
N ILE A 77 7.64 17.68 17.64
CA ILE A 77 7.44 16.22 17.57
C ILE A 77 8.73 15.55 17.12
N ILE A 78 9.38 16.06 16.08
CA ILE A 78 10.66 15.51 15.58
C ILE A 78 11.75 15.59 16.66
N ALA A 79 11.80 16.66 17.45
CA ALA A 79 12.73 16.76 18.55
C ALA A 79 12.53 15.67 19.61
N VAL A 80 11.29 15.31 19.92
CA VAL A 80 10.98 14.19 20.83
C VAL A 80 11.39 12.86 20.21
N LEU A 81 11.05 12.59 18.95
CA LEU A 81 11.44 11.37 18.26
C LEU A 81 12.96 11.19 18.19
N ASN A 82 13.70 12.28 17.97
CA ASN A 82 15.17 12.27 17.97
C ASN A 82 15.81 11.92 19.33
N LYS A 83 15.12 12.20 20.45
CA LYS A 83 15.60 11.84 21.79
C LYS A 83 15.47 10.33 22.07
N ILE A 84 14.49 9.67 21.46
CA ILE A 84 14.15 8.27 21.76
C ILE A 84 14.64 7.28 20.71
N LYS A 85 14.92 7.74 19.46
CA LYS A 85 15.44 6.86 18.41
C LYS A 85 16.86 6.37 18.73
N TYR A 86 17.21 5.19 18.21
CA TYR A 86 18.59 4.71 18.27
C TYR A 86 19.54 5.66 17.50
N PRO A 87 20.74 5.98 18.03
CA PRO A 87 21.66 6.91 17.38
C PRO A 87 22.11 6.44 15.99
N TYR A 88 22.29 5.13 15.78
CA TYR A 88 22.76 4.52 14.54
C TYR A 88 21.67 3.65 13.89
N ASN A 89 20.46 4.20 13.75
CA ASN A 89 19.29 3.46 13.32
C ASN A 89 19.31 3.06 11.83
N ILE A 90 20.14 3.69 10.99
CA ILE A 90 20.26 3.39 9.55
C ILE A 90 21.75 3.18 9.23
N ASN A 91 22.10 2.01 8.70
CA ASN A 91 23.46 1.71 8.29
C ASN A 91 23.87 2.48 7.03
N GLN A 92 25.18 2.65 6.82
CA GLN A 92 25.73 3.45 5.71
C GLN A 92 25.34 2.94 4.32
N LEU A 93 25.22 1.62 4.12
CA LEU A 93 24.84 1.04 2.82
C LEU A 93 23.40 1.41 2.48
N SER A 94 22.49 1.31 3.46
CA SER A 94 21.09 1.74 3.28
C SER A 94 20.98 3.24 3.03
N GLN A 95 21.79 4.07 3.71
CA GLN A 95 21.82 5.52 3.48
C GLN A 95 22.27 5.84 2.06
N LYS A 96 23.39 5.28 1.62
CA LYS A 96 23.92 5.50 0.27
C LYS A 96 22.90 5.08 -0.80
N TYR A 97 22.36 3.87 -0.67
CA TYR A 97 21.35 3.36 -1.61
C TYR A 97 20.11 4.26 -1.66
N ALA A 98 19.63 4.73 -0.50
CA ALA A 98 18.47 5.60 -0.45
C ALA A 98 18.72 6.96 -1.12
N ILE A 99 19.91 7.55 -0.95
CA ILE A 99 20.32 8.80 -1.59
C ILE A 99 20.34 8.61 -3.11
N ASP A 100 21.06 7.58 -3.61
CA ASP A 100 21.16 7.27 -5.03
C ASP A 100 19.77 7.05 -5.67
N LEU A 101 18.83 6.42 -4.92
CA LEU A 101 17.47 6.18 -5.36
C LEU A 101 16.65 7.48 -5.46
N LEU A 102 16.75 8.34 -4.44
CA LEU A 102 16.03 9.61 -4.38
C LEU A 102 16.51 10.65 -5.41
N GLU A 103 17.72 10.50 -5.94
CA GLU A 103 18.24 11.32 -7.04
C GLU A 103 17.60 10.98 -8.40
N ASN A 104 16.91 9.84 -8.51
CA ASN A 104 16.30 9.36 -9.76
C ASN A 104 14.77 9.12 -9.63
N PRO A 105 13.97 10.12 -9.24
CA PRO A 105 12.53 9.93 -9.00
C PRO A 105 11.74 9.61 -10.28
N SER A 106 12.22 10.01 -11.46
CA SER A 106 11.56 9.75 -12.75
C SER A 106 11.35 8.26 -12.99
N LYS A 107 12.34 7.43 -12.66
CA LYS A 107 12.25 5.98 -12.80
C LYS A 107 11.16 5.36 -11.90
N VAL A 108 10.99 5.89 -10.70
CA VAL A 108 9.92 5.45 -9.78
C VAL A 108 8.56 5.84 -10.33
N ASN A 109 8.42 7.05 -10.87
CA ASN A 109 7.18 7.49 -11.49
C ASN A 109 6.78 6.60 -12.68
N GLU A 110 7.73 6.21 -13.53
CA GLU A 110 7.50 5.26 -14.62
C GLU A 110 6.98 3.91 -14.10
N TRP A 111 7.56 3.38 -13.03
CA TRP A 111 7.09 2.13 -12.41
C TRP A 111 5.68 2.27 -11.83
N VAL A 112 5.39 3.38 -11.17
CA VAL A 112 4.06 3.67 -10.62
C VAL A 112 3.03 3.74 -11.74
N GLU A 113 3.32 4.44 -12.85
CA GLU A 113 2.43 4.50 -14.01
C GLU A 113 2.13 3.12 -14.61
N VAL A 114 3.15 2.27 -14.72
CA VAL A 114 2.96 0.89 -15.20
C VAL A 114 2.04 0.12 -14.25
N LEU A 115 2.29 0.20 -12.94
CA LEU A 115 1.48 -0.49 -11.93
C LEU A 115 0.03 0.02 -11.91
N LEU A 116 -0.20 1.31 -12.08
CA LEU A 116 -1.55 1.86 -12.16
C LEU A 116 -2.32 1.34 -13.38
N LYS A 117 -1.67 1.30 -14.55
CA LYS A 117 -2.26 0.71 -15.77
C LYS A 117 -2.55 -0.79 -15.60
N GLU A 118 -1.64 -1.52 -15.00
CA GLU A 118 -1.82 -2.94 -14.71
C GLU A 118 -2.90 -3.19 -13.66
N ARG A 119 -3.07 -2.30 -12.68
CA ARG A 119 -4.17 -2.36 -11.70
C ARG A 119 -5.54 -2.34 -12.39
N GLU A 120 -5.75 -1.43 -13.34
CA GLU A 120 -7.01 -1.33 -14.07
C GLU A 120 -7.28 -2.57 -14.94
N LYS A 121 -6.25 -3.10 -15.61
CA LYS A 121 -6.37 -4.34 -16.39
C LYS A 121 -6.69 -5.53 -15.50
N LEU A 122 -6.01 -5.63 -14.35
CA LEU A 122 -6.23 -6.70 -13.37
C LEU A 122 -7.66 -6.66 -12.83
N ILE A 123 -8.16 -5.48 -12.44
CA ILE A 123 -9.54 -5.29 -11.97
C ILE A 123 -10.52 -5.72 -13.05
N SER A 124 -10.33 -5.28 -14.31
CA SER A 124 -11.18 -5.65 -15.43
C SER A 124 -11.19 -7.16 -15.66
N SER A 125 -10.04 -7.81 -15.61
CA SER A 125 -9.93 -9.26 -15.78
C SER A 125 -10.57 -10.04 -14.64
N LEU A 126 -10.39 -9.60 -13.39
CA LEU A 126 -11.00 -10.21 -12.20
C LEU A 126 -12.52 -10.10 -12.24
N SER A 127 -13.08 -9.00 -12.75
CA SER A 127 -14.52 -8.79 -12.83
C SER A 127 -15.27 -9.78 -13.75
N LEU A 128 -14.53 -10.42 -14.66
CA LEU A 128 -15.08 -11.42 -15.59
C LEU A 128 -15.06 -12.84 -15.01
N LEU A 129 -14.46 -13.07 -13.84
CA LEU A 129 -14.34 -14.40 -13.26
C LEU A 129 -15.53 -14.73 -12.35
N PRO A 130 -16.26 -15.85 -12.60
CA PRO A 130 -17.42 -16.23 -11.80
C PRO A 130 -17.15 -16.43 -10.31
N ILE A 131 -15.92 -16.82 -9.96
CA ILE A 131 -15.50 -17.03 -8.56
C ILE A 131 -15.34 -15.73 -7.76
N VAL A 132 -15.29 -14.57 -8.45
CA VAL A 132 -15.15 -13.26 -7.83
C VAL A 132 -16.53 -12.69 -7.52
N LYS A 133 -16.86 -12.55 -6.24
CA LYS A 133 -18.14 -12.00 -5.76
C LYS A 133 -18.15 -10.49 -5.71
N LYS A 134 -17.01 -9.90 -5.31
CA LYS A 134 -16.88 -8.44 -5.15
C LYS A 134 -15.43 -8.03 -5.29
N ILE A 135 -15.21 -6.91 -5.96
CA ILE A 135 -13.93 -6.21 -6.02
C ILE A 135 -14.11 -4.90 -5.27
N TYR A 136 -13.24 -4.63 -4.31
CA TYR A 136 -13.28 -3.39 -3.55
C TYR A 136 -12.47 -2.30 -4.25
N PRO A 137 -12.94 -1.03 -4.20
CA PRO A 137 -12.17 0.10 -4.74
C PRO A 137 -10.78 0.17 -4.10
N THR A 138 -9.79 0.57 -4.90
CA THR A 138 -8.41 0.65 -4.41
C THR A 138 -7.64 1.81 -5.02
N ASP A 139 -6.88 2.51 -4.18
CA ASP A 139 -5.90 3.53 -4.52
C ASP A 139 -4.47 3.03 -4.23
N ALA A 140 -4.31 1.75 -3.86
CA ALA A 140 -3.04 1.12 -3.56
C ALA A 140 -2.51 0.28 -4.73
N ASN A 141 -1.34 -0.35 -4.56
CA ASN A 141 -0.78 -1.30 -5.51
C ASN A 141 -1.27 -2.74 -5.31
N PHE A 142 -2.46 -2.90 -4.79
CA PHE A 142 -3.11 -4.20 -4.60
C PHE A 142 -4.63 -4.03 -4.70
N VAL A 143 -5.33 -5.14 -4.94
CA VAL A 143 -6.79 -5.21 -4.99
C VAL A 143 -7.27 -6.17 -3.92
N LEU A 144 -8.30 -5.78 -3.17
CA LEU A 144 -9.01 -6.68 -2.26
C LEU A 144 -10.22 -7.24 -3.01
N VAL A 145 -10.31 -8.56 -3.09
CA VAL A 145 -11.40 -9.27 -3.76
C VAL A 145 -12.06 -10.24 -2.81
N GLN A 146 -13.39 -10.27 -2.79
CA GLN A 146 -14.16 -11.31 -2.12
C GLN A 146 -14.47 -12.43 -3.11
N VAL A 147 -14.17 -13.66 -2.72
CA VAL A 147 -14.35 -14.84 -3.53
C VAL A 147 -15.26 -15.86 -2.83
N GLU A 148 -15.64 -16.92 -3.52
CA GLU A 148 -16.54 -17.92 -2.98
C GLU A 148 -15.93 -18.67 -1.78
N ASP A 149 -14.74 -19.23 -1.96
CA ASP A 149 -13.95 -19.89 -0.89
C ASP A 149 -12.50 -19.42 -0.96
N ALA A 150 -12.18 -18.42 -0.16
CA ALA A 150 -10.84 -17.83 -0.13
C ALA A 150 -9.77 -18.79 0.38
N ASN A 151 -10.11 -19.74 1.27
CA ASN A 151 -9.14 -20.69 1.80
C ASN A 151 -8.77 -21.73 0.73
N LYS A 152 -9.78 -22.32 0.07
CA LYS A 152 -9.57 -23.29 -1.01
C LYS A 152 -8.80 -22.65 -2.17
N LEU A 153 -9.23 -21.45 -2.59
CA LEU A 153 -8.60 -20.74 -3.69
C LEU A 153 -7.15 -20.33 -3.38
N TYR A 154 -6.88 -19.87 -2.15
CA TYR A 154 -5.53 -19.56 -1.69
C TYR A 154 -4.61 -20.78 -1.77
N ASN A 155 -5.04 -21.93 -1.24
CA ASN A 155 -4.24 -23.14 -1.26
C ASN A 155 -3.96 -23.60 -2.70
N TYR A 156 -4.97 -23.59 -3.57
CA TYR A 156 -4.81 -23.90 -4.98
C TYR A 156 -3.79 -22.97 -5.66
N LEU A 157 -3.88 -21.66 -5.45
CA LEU A 157 -2.92 -20.72 -6.03
C LEU A 157 -1.49 -20.95 -5.55
N VAL A 158 -1.31 -21.28 -4.27
CA VAL A 158 0.02 -21.65 -3.71
C VAL A 158 0.58 -22.89 -4.40
N GLU A 159 -0.24 -23.92 -4.66
CA GLU A 159 0.16 -25.12 -5.41
C GLU A 159 0.56 -24.79 -6.88
N GLN A 160 -0.04 -23.76 -7.46
CA GLN A 160 0.33 -23.26 -8.78
C GLN A 160 1.55 -22.28 -8.76
N GLY A 161 2.17 -22.06 -7.60
CA GLY A 161 3.28 -21.12 -7.43
C GLY A 161 2.86 -19.65 -7.41
N VAL A 162 1.57 -19.34 -7.32
CA VAL A 162 1.01 -17.98 -7.28
C VAL A 162 0.69 -17.59 -5.84
N ILE A 163 1.38 -16.58 -5.33
CA ILE A 163 1.25 -16.16 -3.94
C ILE A 163 0.42 -14.89 -3.82
N VAL A 164 -0.76 -15.01 -3.23
CA VAL A 164 -1.62 -13.90 -2.82
C VAL A 164 -1.65 -13.80 -1.28
N ARG A 165 -2.50 -12.96 -0.73
CA ARG A 165 -2.67 -12.84 0.73
C ARG A 165 -4.11 -13.16 1.13
N ASN A 166 -4.33 -14.28 1.81
CA ASN A 166 -5.61 -14.58 2.42
C ASN A 166 -5.86 -13.62 3.60
N ARG A 167 -7.01 -12.94 3.57
CA ARG A 167 -7.44 -11.95 4.57
C ARG A 167 -8.70 -12.34 5.32
N THR A 168 -9.16 -13.56 5.15
CA THR A 168 -10.38 -14.10 5.78
C THR A 168 -10.40 -13.92 7.30
N ASN A 169 -9.24 -13.97 7.96
CA ASN A 169 -9.12 -13.80 9.42
C ASN A 169 -9.02 -12.32 9.86
N ILE A 170 -9.07 -11.36 8.94
CA ILE A 170 -9.08 -9.93 9.26
C ILE A 170 -10.53 -9.48 9.40
N ALA A 171 -10.82 -8.66 10.41
CA ALA A 171 -12.15 -8.12 10.62
C ALA A 171 -12.70 -7.47 9.34
N LEU A 172 -13.96 -7.75 9.02
CA LEU A 172 -14.67 -7.29 7.82
C LEU A 172 -14.11 -7.79 6.47
N CYS A 173 -13.12 -8.69 6.46
CA CYS A 173 -12.52 -9.24 5.25
C CYS A 173 -12.84 -10.74 5.05
N LEU A 174 -13.98 -11.22 5.57
CA LEU A 174 -14.39 -12.61 5.41
C LEU A 174 -14.49 -13.00 3.93
N GLY A 175 -13.82 -14.09 3.55
CA GLY A 175 -13.78 -14.56 2.17
C GLY A 175 -12.95 -13.68 1.22
N CYS A 176 -12.06 -12.85 1.74
CA CYS A 176 -11.26 -11.93 0.93
C CYS A 176 -9.83 -12.40 0.71
N LEU A 177 -9.36 -12.23 -0.52
CA LEU A 177 -7.96 -12.30 -0.92
C LEU A 177 -7.46 -10.89 -1.27
N ARG A 178 -6.27 -10.51 -0.79
CA ARG A 178 -5.56 -9.33 -1.25
C ARG A 178 -4.54 -9.74 -2.31
N ILE A 179 -4.73 -9.24 -3.51
CA ILE A 179 -3.91 -9.51 -4.68
C ILE A 179 -3.03 -8.29 -4.94
N THR A 180 -1.71 -8.45 -4.88
CA THR A 180 -0.78 -7.39 -5.25
C THR A 180 -0.75 -7.26 -6.77
N VAL A 181 -0.77 -6.05 -7.28
CA VAL A 181 -0.57 -5.77 -8.70
C VAL A 181 0.89 -6.08 -9.05
N GLY A 182 1.09 -7.05 -9.92
CA GLY A 182 2.40 -7.47 -10.41
C GLY A 182 2.76 -6.85 -11.75
N THR A 183 3.81 -7.37 -12.35
CA THR A 183 4.15 -7.12 -13.76
C THR A 183 3.05 -7.68 -14.68
N PRO A 184 3.00 -7.28 -15.98
CA PRO A 184 2.03 -7.85 -16.92
C PRO A 184 2.04 -9.38 -16.95
N VAL A 185 3.21 -10.01 -16.95
CA VAL A 185 3.38 -11.46 -16.98
C VAL A 185 2.86 -12.12 -15.68
N GLU A 186 3.15 -11.53 -14.53
CA GLU A 186 2.66 -12.05 -13.24
C GLU A 186 1.14 -11.94 -13.13
N ASN A 187 0.56 -10.82 -13.57
CA ASN A 187 -0.89 -10.64 -13.58
C ASN A 187 -1.58 -11.63 -14.54
N GLU A 188 -1.01 -11.87 -15.73
CA GLU A 188 -1.51 -12.86 -16.68
C GLU A 188 -1.47 -14.27 -16.09
N THR A 189 -0.35 -14.67 -15.49
CA THR A 189 -0.18 -15.96 -14.80
C THR A 189 -1.23 -16.15 -13.70
N LEU A 190 -1.49 -15.11 -12.90
CA LEU A 190 -2.54 -15.14 -11.88
C LEU A 190 -3.93 -15.35 -12.52
N ILE A 191 -4.28 -14.58 -13.54
CA ILE A 191 -5.60 -14.67 -14.20
C ILE A 191 -5.80 -16.04 -14.85
N GLU A 192 -4.78 -16.61 -15.49
CA GLU A 192 -4.85 -17.97 -16.06
C GLU A 192 -5.07 -19.03 -14.97
N SER A 193 -4.36 -18.90 -13.84
CA SER A 193 -4.55 -19.80 -12.70
C SER A 193 -5.95 -19.70 -12.12
N LEU A 194 -6.49 -18.47 -11.99
CA LEU A 194 -7.86 -18.24 -11.51
C LEU A 194 -8.93 -18.80 -12.46
N LYS A 195 -8.73 -18.70 -13.77
CA LYS A 195 -9.63 -19.32 -14.77
C LYS A 195 -9.70 -20.83 -14.62
N LYS A 196 -8.56 -21.48 -14.36
CA LYS A 196 -8.50 -22.95 -14.17
C LYS A 196 -9.15 -23.38 -12.84
N ALA A 197 -9.09 -22.54 -11.80
CA ALA A 197 -9.73 -22.83 -10.52
C ALA A 197 -11.26 -22.74 -10.57
N ALA A 198 -11.83 -22.07 -11.57
CA ALA A 198 -13.27 -21.82 -11.69
C ALA A 198 -14.03 -22.95 -12.44
N ILE A 199 -13.34 -24.04 -12.81
CA ILE A 199 -13.92 -25.20 -13.49
C ILE A 199 -14.25 -26.32 -12.46
#